data_ef42c29db7fc545e9ca0776667e14f17
#
_entry.id   ef42c29db7fc545e9ca0776667e14f17
#
_cell.length_a   1.000
_cell.length_b   1.000
_cell.length_c   1.000
_cell.angle_alpha   90.00
_cell.angle_beta   90.00
_cell.angle_gamma   90.00
#
_symmetry.space_group_name_H-M   'P 1'
#
loop_
_entity.id
_entity.type
_entity.pdbx_description
1 polymer ?
#
loop_
_entity_poly.entity_id
_entity_poly.type
_entity_poly.pdbx_seq_one_letter_code
_entity_poly.pdbx_strand_id
1 'polypeptide(L)'
;MGVMNSDLAKQLEARSLGARPWRLEPGQASTKHRHAGQEEVYIVLDGVGRIRIDDELMTLERLDAVLVEADSVRQMFNDGTATQLWLVIGAPPELANTLEMTVERLGFLYPDGPKALPPELGATETS
;
A
#
# COMPACT_ATOMS: atom_id res chain seq x y z
N MET A 1 12.81 4.06 10.60
CA MET A 1 11.67 5.00 10.66
C MET A 1 10.46 4.42 9.96
N GLY A 2 9.31 4.51 10.60
CA GLY A 2 8.07 4.05 10.01
C GLY A 2 7.64 4.90 8.82
N VAL A 3 6.83 4.31 7.95
CA VAL A 3 6.26 5.00 6.80
C VAL A 3 5.15 5.94 7.28
N MET A 4 5.18 7.20 6.84
CA MET A 4 4.22 8.21 7.25
C MET A 4 2.91 8.05 6.50
N ASN A 5 1.82 7.91 7.25
CA ASN A 5 0.48 7.82 6.69
C ASN A 5 -0.54 8.20 7.77
N SER A 6 -1.78 8.38 7.36
CA SER A 6 -2.86 8.68 8.30
C SER A 6 -4.18 8.07 7.81
N ASP A 7 -5.13 7.87 8.72
CA ASP A 7 -6.46 7.38 8.37
C ASP A 7 -7.38 8.58 8.09
N LEU A 8 -7.34 9.07 6.86
CA LEU A 8 -8.10 10.22 6.44
C LEU A 8 -9.60 9.96 6.50
N ALA A 9 -10.04 8.77 6.11
CA ALA A 9 -11.46 8.42 6.15
C ALA A 9 -12.00 8.52 7.57
N LYS A 10 -11.25 8.04 8.56
CA LYS A 10 -11.64 8.13 9.96
C LYS A 10 -11.70 9.58 10.43
N GLN A 11 -10.70 10.39 10.04
CA GLN A 11 -10.67 11.81 10.40
C GLN A 11 -11.86 12.58 9.82
N LEU A 12 -12.32 12.19 8.65
CA LEU A 12 -13.47 12.81 7.96
C LEU A 12 -14.80 12.13 8.31
N GLU A 13 -14.79 11.10 9.13
CA GLU A 13 -15.97 10.31 9.50
C GLU A 13 -16.67 9.70 8.29
N ALA A 14 -15.91 9.27 7.30
CA ALA A 14 -16.44 8.58 6.13
C ALA A 14 -17.00 7.21 6.53
N ARG A 15 -18.13 6.81 5.92
CA ARG A 15 -18.82 5.56 6.27
C ARG A 15 -18.67 4.47 5.21
N SER A 16 -18.48 4.86 3.96
CA SER A 16 -18.57 3.94 2.83
C SER A 16 -17.25 3.72 2.10
N LEU A 17 -16.19 4.37 2.54
CA LEU A 17 -14.88 4.23 1.92
C LEU A 17 -13.77 4.34 2.96
N GLY A 18 -12.61 3.80 2.60
CA GLY A 18 -11.35 4.09 3.27
C GLY A 18 -10.55 5.05 2.43
N ALA A 19 -9.73 5.88 3.07
CA ALA A 19 -8.82 6.78 2.37
C ALA A 19 -7.61 7.01 3.24
N ARG A 20 -6.42 6.90 2.64
CA ARG A 20 -5.18 7.01 3.37
C ARG A 20 -4.12 7.66 2.49
N PRO A 21 -3.65 8.87 2.86
CA PRO A 21 -2.46 9.44 2.22
C PRO A 21 -1.21 8.76 2.79
N TRP A 22 -0.20 8.62 1.92
CA TRP A 22 1.08 8.03 2.27
C TRP A 22 2.22 8.91 1.79
N ARG A 23 3.27 9.00 2.58
CA ARG A 23 4.53 9.58 2.15
C ARG A 23 5.60 8.51 2.24
N LEU A 24 6.23 8.21 1.11
CA LEU A 24 7.34 7.27 1.04
C LEU A 24 8.63 8.02 0.75
N GLU A 25 9.54 7.97 1.69
CA GLU A 25 10.90 8.46 1.50
C GLU A 25 11.72 7.41 0.75
N PRO A 26 12.85 7.78 0.13
CA PRO A 26 13.70 6.79 -0.52
C PRO A 26 14.02 5.61 0.39
N GLY A 27 13.87 4.39 -0.13
CA GLY A 27 14.09 3.17 0.61
C GLY A 27 12.90 2.64 1.40
N GLN A 28 11.78 3.36 1.40
CA GLN A 28 10.57 2.93 2.12
C GLN A 28 9.59 2.20 1.21
N ALA A 29 8.79 1.33 1.83
CA ALA A 29 7.72 0.60 1.16
C ALA A 29 6.51 0.50 2.07
N SER A 30 5.32 0.45 1.48
CA SER A 30 4.11 0.09 2.20
C SER A 30 4.13 -1.41 2.50
N THR A 31 3.15 -1.86 3.27
CA THR A 31 2.95 -3.28 3.50
C THR A 31 2.57 -3.99 2.21
N LYS A 32 3.19 -5.15 1.95
CA LYS A 32 2.78 -6.03 0.86
C LYS A 32 1.55 -6.79 1.32
N HIS A 33 0.40 -6.52 0.69
CA HIS A 33 -0.87 -7.04 1.18
C HIS A 33 -1.91 -7.16 0.07
N ARG A 34 -3.02 -7.80 0.42
CA ARG A 34 -4.24 -7.82 -0.37
C ARG A 34 -5.43 -7.67 0.56
N HIS A 35 -6.61 -7.53 -0.02
CA HIS A 35 -7.87 -7.42 0.72
C HIS A 35 -8.81 -8.55 0.37
N ALA A 36 -9.81 -8.77 1.21
CA ALA A 36 -10.83 -9.77 0.93
C ALA A 36 -11.92 -9.22 0.00
N GLY A 37 -12.35 -7.98 0.21
CA GLY A 37 -13.43 -7.40 -0.57
C GLY A 37 -13.27 -5.93 -0.92
N GLN A 38 -12.21 -5.26 -0.48
CA GLN A 38 -12.00 -3.85 -0.75
C GLN A 38 -11.14 -3.65 -2.00
N GLU A 39 -11.71 -3.05 -3.05
CA GLU A 39 -10.88 -2.58 -4.16
C GLU A 39 -10.34 -1.20 -3.84
N GLU A 40 -9.19 -0.86 -4.41
CA GLU A 40 -8.51 0.40 -4.10
C GLU A 40 -8.04 1.12 -5.35
N VAL A 41 -8.11 2.45 -5.31
CA VAL A 41 -7.48 3.32 -6.29
C VAL A 41 -6.23 3.90 -5.66
N TYR A 42 -5.09 3.75 -6.32
CA TYR A 42 -3.81 4.31 -5.91
C TYR A 42 -3.47 5.47 -6.84
N ILE A 43 -3.26 6.64 -6.29
CA ILE A 43 -2.98 7.86 -7.05
C ILE A 43 -1.67 8.46 -6.55
N VAL A 44 -0.76 8.79 -7.45
CA VAL A 44 0.45 9.52 -7.10
C VAL A 44 0.12 11.01 -7.09
N LEU A 45 0.29 11.65 -5.93
CA LEU A 45 0.05 13.08 -5.78
C LEU A 45 1.28 13.91 -6.10
N ASP A 46 2.47 13.39 -5.81
CA ASP A 46 3.73 14.06 -6.09
C ASP A 46 4.85 13.04 -6.19
N GLY A 47 5.86 13.37 -6.99
CA GLY A 47 6.97 12.47 -7.26
C GLY A 47 6.63 11.41 -8.30
N VAL A 48 7.47 10.40 -8.40
CA VAL A 48 7.27 9.25 -9.29
C VAL A 48 7.06 8.02 -8.42
N GLY A 49 5.88 7.41 -8.52
CA GLY A 49 5.51 6.27 -7.71
C GLY A 49 5.83 4.94 -8.37
N ARG A 50 6.18 3.97 -7.54
CA ARG A 50 6.41 2.60 -7.99
C ARG A 50 5.48 1.67 -7.22
N ILE A 51 4.84 0.76 -7.94
CA ILE A 51 3.94 -0.21 -7.33
C ILE A 51 4.05 -1.55 -8.05
N ARG A 52 4.09 -2.63 -7.27
CA ARG A 52 3.96 -3.97 -7.81
C ARG A 52 2.58 -4.49 -7.47
N ILE A 53 1.86 -4.96 -8.49
CA ILE A 53 0.53 -5.56 -8.37
C ILE A 53 0.64 -6.97 -8.93
N ASP A 54 0.51 -7.96 -8.07
CA ASP A 54 0.84 -9.35 -8.38
C ASP A 54 2.28 -9.41 -8.96
N ASP A 55 2.47 -9.81 -10.20
CA ASP A 55 3.80 -9.86 -10.82
C ASP A 55 4.08 -8.65 -11.72
N GLU A 56 3.16 -7.69 -11.79
CA GLU A 56 3.31 -6.54 -12.67
C GLU A 56 3.89 -5.35 -11.93
N LEU A 57 5.00 -4.84 -12.43
CA LEU A 57 5.66 -3.65 -11.89
C LEU A 57 5.24 -2.43 -12.71
N MET A 58 4.75 -1.40 -12.02
CA MET A 58 4.31 -0.17 -12.67
C MET A 58 5.03 1.04 -12.12
N THR A 59 5.31 1.99 -13.00
CA THR A 59 5.84 3.31 -12.64
C THR A 59 4.76 4.33 -12.97
N LEU A 60 4.34 5.10 -11.96
CA LEU A 60 3.27 6.08 -12.09
C LEU A 60 3.84 7.47 -11.90
N GLU A 61 3.50 8.37 -12.79
CA GLU A 61 3.85 9.78 -12.66
C GLU A 61 2.78 10.52 -11.87
N ARG A 62 3.06 11.76 -11.54
CA ARG A 62 2.13 12.62 -10.79
C ARG A 62 0.75 12.62 -11.45
N LEU A 63 -0.28 12.36 -10.63
CA LEU A 63 -1.69 12.27 -11.00
C LEU A 63 -2.07 11.03 -11.81
N ASP A 64 -1.13 10.15 -12.12
CA ASP A 64 -1.49 8.83 -12.63
C ASP A 64 -2.14 8.01 -11.52
N ALA A 65 -3.08 7.16 -11.90
CA ALA A 65 -3.81 6.32 -10.97
C ALA A 65 -3.97 4.91 -11.52
N VAL A 66 -4.09 3.95 -10.60
CA VAL A 66 -4.34 2.56 -10.95
C VAL A 66 -5.40 2.00 -10.01
N LEU A 67 -6.32 1.19 -10.57
CA LEU A 67 -7.30 0.44 -9.78
C LEU A 67 -6.69 -0.93 -9.46
N VAL A 68 -6.72 -1.29 -8.19
CA VAL A 68 -6.23 -2.58 -7.70
C VAL A 68 -7.40 -3.38 -7.17
N GLU A 69 -7.64 -4.56 -7.75
CA GLU A 69 -8.69 -5.44 -7.28
C GLU A 69 -8.39 -5.97 -5.88
N ALA A 70 -9.44 -6.33 -5.13
CA ALA A 70 -9.30 -6.68 -3.72
C ALA A 70 -8.25 -7.76 -3.47
N ASP A 71 -8.31 -8.86 -4.20
CA ASP A 71 -7.46 -10.02 -3.97
C ASP A 71 -6.08 -9.96 -4.64
N SER A 72 -5.79 -8.91 -5.41
CA SER A 72 -4.45 -8.71 -5.96
C SER A 72 -3.48 -8.28 -4.88
N VAL A 73 -2.33 -8.93 -4.81
CA VAL A 73 -1.27 -8.57 -3.85
C VAL A 73 -0.56 -7.33 -4.37
N ARG A 74 -0.46 -6.30 -3.53
CA ARG A 74 0.14 -5.03 -3.94
C ARG A 74 1.10 -4.51 -2.89
N GLN A 75 2.05 -3.72 -3.37
CA GLN A 75 2.98 -2.99 -2.53
C GLN A 75 3.50 -1.75 -3.27
N MET A 76 3.34 -0.58 -2.65
CA MET A 76 4.01 0.65 -3.09
C MET A 76 5.43 0.67 -2.53
N PHE A 77 6.36 1.23 -3.26
CA PHE A 77 7.72 1.39 -2.75
C PHE A 77 8.44 2.55 -3.43
N ASN A 78 9.50 3.00 -2.79
CA ASN A 78 10.33 4.09 -3.30
C ASN A 78 11.77 3.62 -3.44
N ASP A 79 12.14 3.25 -4.66
CA ASP A 79 13.50 2.88 -5.03
C ASP A 79 14.24 4.04 -5.71
N GLY A 80 13.65 5.23 -5.67
CA GLY A 80 14.25 6.44 -6.22
C GLY A 80 14.98 7.28 -5.19
N THR A 81 15.22 8.55 -5.51
CA THR A 81 15.98 9.48 -4.68
C THR A 81 15.16 10.65 -4.16
N ALA A 82 13.90 10.75 -4.54
CA ALA A 82 12.99 11.81 -4.12
C ALA A 82 11.77 11.24 -3.40
N THR A 83 11.16 12.04 -2.54
CA THR A 83 9.94 11.68 -1.82
C THR A 83 8.78 11.41 -2.76
N GLN A 84 7.96 10.44 -2.43
CA GLN A 84 6.70 10.16 -3.12
C GLN A 84 5.53 10.46 -2.19
N LEU A 85 4.49 11.09 -2.74
CA LEU A 85 3.21 11.26 -2.05
C LEU A 85 2.13 10.50 -2.81
N TRP A 86 1.35 9.73 -2.07
CA TRP A 86 0.29 8.89 -2.61
C TRP A 86 -1.02 9.15 -1.88
N LEU A 87 -2.13 8.91 -2.56
CA LEU A 87 -3.45 8.81 -1.95
C LEU A 87 -4.05 7.47 -2.36
N VAL A 88 -4.49 6.70 -1.37
CA VAL A 88 -5.14 5.40 -1.59
C VAL A 88 -6.57 5.51 -1.10
N ILE A 89 -7.53 5.19 -1.97
CA ILE A 89 -8.95 5.22 -1.66
C ILE A 89 -9.52 3.84 -1.95
N GLY A 90 -10.27 3.29 -1.00
CA GLY A 90 -10.84 1.95 -1.14
C GLY A 90 -12.28 1.87 -0.69
N ALA A 91 -13.03 0.95 -1.28
CA ALA A 91 -14.42 0.67 -0.92
C ALA A 91 -14.78 -0.77 -1.27
N PRO A 92 -15.67 -1.41 -0.48
CA PRO A 92 -16.14 -0.97 0.81
C PRO A 92 -15.02 -0.93 1.85
N PRO A 93 -15.17 -0.21 2.96
CA PRO A 93 -14.13 -0.16 3.98
C PRO A 93 -13.93 -1.53 4.60
N GLU A 94 -12.67 -1.89 4.83
CA GLU A 94 -12.28 -3.17 5.39
C GLU A 94 -11.42 -2.91 6.62
N LEU A 95 -11.87 -3.41 7.78
CA LEU A 95 -11.16 -3.18 9.03
C LEU A 95 -9.87 -3.99 9.07
N ALA A 96 -8.79 -3.33 9.41
CA ALA A 96 -7.48 -3.95 9.58
C ALA A 96 -7.13 -4.06 11.07
N ASN A 97 -8.06 -4.57 11.87
CA ASN A 97 -7.83 -4.77 13.30
C ASN A 97 -7.14 -6.11 13.54
N THR A 98 -5.83 -6.06 13.73
CA THR A 98 -5.01 -7.26 13.92
C THR A 98 -5.32 -8.00 15.22
N LEU A 99 -5.93 -7.35 16.21
CA LEU A 99 -6.28 -8.01 17.47
C LEU A 99 -7.43 -9.00 17.32
N GLU A 100 -8.28 -8.82 16.32
CA GLU A 100 -9.43 -9.67 16.06
C GLU A 100 -9.23 -10.60 14.86
N MET A 101 -8.10 -10.50 14.19
CA MET A 101 -7.84 -11.32 13.01
C MET A 101 -7.35 -12.70 13.40
N THR A 102 -7.88 -13.72 12.71
CA THR A 102 -7.36 -15.08 12.81
C THR A 102 -6.02 -15.19 12.08
N VAL A 103 -5.23 -16.22 12.43
CA VAL A 103 -3.98 -16.51 11.72
C VAL A 103 -4.22 -16.72 10.23
N GLU A 104 -5.32 -17.37 9.88
CA GLU A 104 -5.70 -17.63 8.49
C GLU A 104 -5.97 -16.33 7.73
N ARG A 105 -6.68 -15.39 8.35
CA ARG A 105 -6.98 -14.11 7.74
C ARG A 105 -5.72 -13.27 7.57
N LEU A 106 -4.84 -13.27 8.57
CA LEU A 106 -3.56 -12.56 8.46
C LEU A 106 -2.70 -13.13 7.35
N GLY A 107 -2.67 -14.47 7.20
CA GLY A 107 -1.94 -15.11 6.11
C GLY A 107 -2.51 -14.79 4.73
N PHE A 108 -3.83 -14.65 4.63
CA PHE A 108 -4.46 -14.22 3.39
C PHE A 108 -4.09 -12.79 3.03
N LEU A 109 -4.21 -11.86 4.00
CA LEU A 109 -3.97 -10.43 3.76
C LEU A 109 -2.49 -10.13 3.55
N TYR A 110 -1.61 -10.83 4.24
CA TYR A 110 -0.16 -10.61 4.18
C TYR A 110 0.55 -11.91 3.80
N PRO A 111 0.49 -12.31 2.53
CA PRO A 111 0.98 -13.62 2.10
C PRO A 111 2.47 -13.86 2.40
N ASP A 112 3.28 -12.80 2.45
CA ASP A 112 4.71 -12.88 2.76
C ASP A 112 5.03 -12.21 4.10
N GLY A 113 4.02 -11.95 4.93
CA GLY A 113 4.16 -11.27 6.20
C GLY A 113 4.10 -9.76 6.09
N PRO A 114 3.75 -9.05 7.20
CA PRO A 114 3.53 -7.61 7.18
C PRO A 114 4.81 -6.79 7.00
N LYS A 115 5.98 -7.41 7.13
CA LYS A 115 7.28 -6.72 7.00
C LYS A 115 8.01 -7.04 5.71
N ALA A 116 7.37 -7.76 4.78
CA ALA A 116 7.99 -8.12 3.51
C ALA A 116 8.35 -6.86 2.70
N LEU A 117 9.53 -6.86 2.10
CA LEU A 117 10.02 -5.78 1.25
C LEU A 117 10.02 -6.21 -0.22
N PRO A 118 9.87 -5.26 -1.15
CA PRO A 118 10.03 -5.59 -2.56
C PRO A 118 11.49 -5.93 -2.88
N PRO A 119 11.75 -6.71 -3.93
CA PRO A 119 13.12 -7.05 -4.32
C PRO A 119 14.01 -5.82 -4.51
N GLU A 120 13.44 -4.72 -5.01
CA GLU A 120 14.15 -3.47 -5.25
C GLU A 120 14.74 -2.85 -3.97
N LEU A 121 14.16 -3.14 -2.82
CA LEU A 121 14.63 -2.64 -1.53
C LEU A 121 15.25 -3.74 -0.67
N GLY A 122 14.67 -4.94 -0.72
CA GLY A 122 15.08 -6.05 0.14
C GLY A 122 16.46 -6.63 -0.17
N ALA A 123 16.89 -6.53 -1.43
CA ALA A 123 18.16 -7.11 -1.85
C ALA A 123 19.39 -6.52 -1.14
N THR A 124 19.26 -5.31 -0.59
CA THR A 124 20.36 -4.66 0.11
C THR A 124 20.61 -5.21 1.50
N GLU A 125 19.69 -5.99 2.04
CA GLU A 125 19.76 -6.49 3.42
C GLU A 125 20.47 -7.83 3.55
N THR A 126 20.78 -8.45 2.45
CA THR A 126 21.37 -9.79 2.45
C THR A 126 22.89 -9.77 2.45
N SER A 127 23.45 -8.62 2.39
CA SER A 127 24.90 -8.47 2.41
C SER A 127 25.53 -8.67 3.78
#